data_90de3ee0a88063a4a0667b04f759cd3b
#
_entry.id   90de3ee0a88063a4a0667b04f759cd3b
#
_cell.length_a   1.000
_cell.length_b   1.000
_cell.length_c   1.000
_cell.angle_alpha   90.00
_cell.angle_beta   90.00
_cell.angle_gamma   90.00
#
_symmetry.space_group_name_H-M   'P 1'
#
loop_
_entity.id
_entity.type
_entity.pdbx_description
1 polymer ?
#
loop_
_entity_poly.entity_id
_entity_poly.type
_entity_poly.pdbx_seq_one_letter_code
_entity_poly.pdbx_strand_id
1 'polypeptide(L)'
;MRARTRPPRDGARLFLAASHTAGALLLCAVLCLVSAVWPPSRLTLVGVWYGGSAALALLAVALLLLRDRPRAPLAALVAAIGIGGVLVASCQTLAGVVTTSLGLVVAGQAAALLGEPRTVRRVLGLVVVVLGLAMLASPVPFALTTWLVLALTTVVMSGLVTYLLQRLRLLATTDDLTGALTRAAFDERAALVLHDAARRGRPAAVVCLDVDDFKVVNDTLGHAAGDEVLVRLVDGWRAGLADDDLIGRVGGDEFAVVLAGRDAAGAEDWVTAAGLRHVAGDPTWSHGVAQADGDEPVRDALARADEALYARKGRRVGGSV
;
A
#
# COMPACT_ATOMS: atom_id res chain seq x y z
N MET A 1 -20.46 20.18 -18.58
CA MET A 1 -19.64 20.02 -17.34
C MET A 1 -18.88 18.71 -17.48
N ARG A 2 -17.59 18.74 -17.85
CA ARG A 2 -16.80 17.51 -18.11
C ARG A 2 -16.46 16.86 -16.78
N ALA A 3 -16.96 15.65 -16.53
CA ALA A 3 -16.55 14.81 -15.43
C ALA A 3 -15.03 14.59 -15.52
N ARG A 4 -14.28 15.06 -14.52
CA ARG A 4 -12.87 14.71 -14.33
C ARG A 4 -12.84 13.24 -13.93
N THR A 5 -12.55 12.35 -14.88
CA THR A 5 -12.19 10.97 -14.61
C THR A 5 -10.92 10.98 -13.74
N ARG A 6 -11.04 10.59 -12.47
CA ARG A 6 -9.87 10.32 -11.61
C ARG A 6 -9.10 9.14 -12.22
N PRO A 7 -7.77 9.22 -12.37
CA PRO A 7 -6.98 8.08 -12.84
C PRO A 7 -7.14 6.92 -11.87
N PRO A 8 -7.12 5.66 -12.35
CA PRO A 8 -7.18 4.48 -11.49
C PRO A 8 -6.08 4.55 -10.42
N ARG A 9 -6.43 4.31 -9.17
CA ARG A 9 -5.55 4.55 -8.00
C ARG A 9 -4.30 3.66 -7.96
N ASP A 10 -4.32 2.49 -8.58
CA ASP A 10 -3.09 1.69 -8.78
C ASP A 10 -2.10 2.40 -9.68
N GLY A 11 -2.58 3.07 -10.73
CA GLY A 11 -1.77 3.96 -11.54
C GLY A 11 -1.18 5.13 -10.73
N ALA A 12 -1.91 5.68 -9.78
CA ALA A 12 -1.42 6.76 -8.91
C ALA A 12 -0.35 6.26 -7.92
N ARG A 13 -0.53 5.08 -7.31
CA ARG A 13 0.47 4.47 -6.42
C ARG A 13 1.75 4.08 -7.17
N LEU A 14 1.61 3.45 -8.34
CA LEU A 14 2.74 3.13 -9.23
C LEU A 14 3.44 4.41 -9.70
N PHE A 15 2.70 5.43 -10.07
CA PHE A 15 3.23 6.74 -10.45
C PHE A 15 4.02 7.39 -9.32
N LEU A 16 3.49 7.40 -8.09
CA LEU A 16 4.18 7.94 -6.92
C LEU A 16 5.43 7.15 -6.59
N ALA A 17 5.36 5.81 -6.58
CA ALA A 17 6.51 4.96 -6.33
C ALA A 17 7.60 5.15 -7.39
N ALA A 18 7.22 5.19 -8.67
CA ALA A 18 8.16 5.44 -9.78
C ALA A 18 8.76 6.85 -9.70
N SER A 19 7.96 7.88 -9.38
CA SER A 19 8.42 9.26 -9.28
C SER A 19 9.39 9.48 -8.12
N HIS A 20 9.10 8.92 -6.94
CA HIS A 20 10.01 9.01 -5.78
C HIS A 20 11.31 8.25 -6.03
N THR A 21 11.24 7.04 -6.61
CA THR A 21 12.44 6.26 -6.95
C THR A 21 13.25 6.96 -8.02
N ALA A 22 12.63 7.52 -9.06
CA ALA A 22 13.33 8.31 -10.08
C ALA A 22 13.98 9.58 -9.49
N GLY A 23 13.30 10.29 -8.59
CA GLY A 23 13.87 11.44 -7.88
C GLY A 23 15.10 11.07 -7.05
N ALA A 24 15.06 9.95 -6.33
CA ALA A 24 16.21 9.44 -5.59
C ALA A 24 17.38 9.06 -6.51
N LEU A 25 17.11 8.42 -7.66
CA LEU A 25 18.13 8.08 -8.66
C LEU A 25 18.77 9.33 -9.26
N LEU A 26 17.97 10.37 -9.57
CA LEU A 26 18.49 11.65 -10.07
C LEU A 26 19.35 12.35 -9.03
N LEU A 27 18.94 12.34 -7.76
CA LEU A 27 19.76 12.90 -6.68
C LEU A 27 21.10 12.16 -6.58
N CYS A 28 21.08 10.82 -6.62
CA CYS A 28 22.33 10.02 -6.64
C CYS A 28 23.19 10.33 -7.88
N ALA A 29 22.56 10.51 -9.05
CA ALA A 29 23.28 10.89 -10.28
C ALA A 29 23.97 12.25 -10.14
N VAL A 30 23.29 13.25 -9.55
CA VAL A 30 23.87 14.57 -9.27
C VAL A 30 25.03 14.47 -8.28
N LEU A 31 24.89 13.70 -7.21
CA LEU A 31 25.98 13.48 -6.25
C LEU A 31 27.18 12.80 -6.88
N CYS A 32 26.98 11.83 -7.78
CA CYS A 32 28.06 11.23 -8.56
C CYS A 32 28.71 12.26 -9.47
N LEU A 33 27.93 13.11 -10.14
CA LEU A 33 28.45 14.17 -11.00
C LEU A 33 29.30 15.18 -10.21
N VAL A 34 28.82 15.60 -9.04
CA VAL A 34 29.59 16.49 -8.15
C VAL A 34 30.89 15.83 -7.73
N SER A 35 30.89 14.54 -7.38
CA SER A 35 32.09 13.80 -7.04
C SER A 35 33.05 13.62 -8.24
N ALA A 36 32.57 13.63 -9.48
CA ALA A 36 33.36 13.59 -10.68
C ALA A 36 34.00 14.96 -11.00
N VAL A 37 33.26 16.07 -10.80
CA VAL A 37 33.71 17.44 -11.04
C VAL A 37 34.66 17.94 -9.95
N TRP A 38 34.35 17.61 -8.69
CA TRP A 38 35.16 17.89 -7.50
C TRP A 38 35.60 16.58 -6.83
N PRO A 39 36.60 15.89 -7.42
CA PRO A 39 37.02 14.62 -6.89
C PRO A 39 37.63 14.76 -5.49
N PRO A 40 37.19 13.92 -4.53
CA PRO A 40 37.62 13.99 -3.13
C PRO A 40 39.11 13.64 -2.95
N SER A 41 39.72 13.04 -3.96
CA SER A 41 41.16 12.75 -3.98
C SER A 41 41.70 12.72 -5.42
N ARG A 42 43.04 12.90 -5.59
CA ARG A 42 43.71 12.78 -6.88
C ARG A 42 43.68 11.34 -7.43
N LEU A 43 43.39 10.36 -6.62
CA LEU A 43 43.29 8.95 -6.98
C LEU A 43 41.87 8.56 -7.46
N THR A 44 40.92 9.50 -7.45
CA THR A 44 39.54 9.23 -7.85
C THR A 44 39.46 8.86 -9.33
N LEU A 45 38.84 7.73 -9.65
CA LEU A 45 38.58 7.27 -11.03
C LEU A 45 37.41 8.07 -11.62
N VAL A 46 37.67 9.31 -12.02
CA VAL A 46 36.66 10.28 -12.45
C VAL A 46 35.75 9.74 -13.56
N GLY A 47 36.28 8.94 -14.50
CA GLY A 47 35.50 8.31 -15.58
C GLY A 47 34.41 7.37 -15.05
N VAL A 48 34.65 6.64 -13.95
CA VAL A 48 33.66 5.74 -13.32
C VAL A 48 32.52 6.54 -12.70
N TRP A 49 32.81 7.71 -12.13
CA TRP A 49 31.82 8.59 -11.54
C TRP A 49 30.95 9.28 -12.60
N TYR A 50 31.53 9.72 -13.74
CA TYR A 50 30.73 10.20 -14.87
C TYR A 50 29.84 9.10 -15.44
N GLY A 51 30.38 7.89 -15.62
CA GLY A 51 29.61 6.71 -16.08
C GLY A 51 28.50 6.35 -15.15
N GLY A 52 28.77 6.33 -13.83
CA GLY A 52 27.74 6.07 -12.78
C GLY A 52 26.64 7.12 -12.78
N SER A 53 26.99 8.41 -12.86
CA SER A 53 26.04 9.51 -12.97
C SER A 53 25.14 9.36 -14.19
N ALA A 54 25.71 9.12 -15.37
CA ALA A 54 24.96 8.92 -16.61
C ALA A 54 24.04 7.68 -16.53
N ALA A 55 24.54 6.57 -15.98
CA ALA A 55 23.76 5.33 -15.82
C ALA A 55 22.56 5.54 -14.89
N LEU A 56 22.74 6.20 -13.74
CA LEU A 56 21.65 6.50 -12.79
C LEU A 56 20.63 7.47 -13.40
N ALA A 57 21.07 8.49 -14.15
CA ALA A 57 20.18 9.42 -14.83
C ALA A 57 19.36 8.72 -15.92
N LEU A 58 19.97 7.88 -16.74
CA LEU A 58 19.27 7.07 -17.75
C LEU A 58 18.28 6.10 -17.12
N LEU A 59 18.65 5.48 -15.99
CA LEU A 59 17.77 4.58 -15.24
C LEU A 59 16.56 5.33 -14.70
N ALA A 60 16.73 6.56 -14.20
CA ALA A 60 15.63 7.40 -13.75
C ALA A 60 14.67 7.75 -14.89
N VAL A 61 15.21 8.14 -16.06
CA VAL A 61 14.39 8.41 -17.25
C VAL A 61 13.66 7.16 -17.73
N ALA A 62 14.35 6.02 -17.82
CA ALA A 62 13.75 4.74 -18.20
C ALA A 62 12.60 4.36 -17.24
N LEU A 63 12.78 4.56 -15.91
CA LEU A 63 11.75 4.30 -14.92
C LEU A 63 10.53 5.20 -15.13
N LEU A 64 10.71 6.49 -15.45
CA LEU A 64 9.60 7.41 -15.74
C LEU A 64 8.85 7.04 -17.03
N LEU A 65 9.56 6.52 -18.04
CA LEU A 65 8.95 6.03 -19.29
C LEU A 65 8.19 4.71 -19.08
N LEU A 66 8.66 3.86 -18.15
CA LEU A 66 8.10 2.55 -17.85
C LEU A 66 7.21 2.57 -16.57
N ARG A 67 6.80 3.74 -16.13
CA ARG A 67 6.07 3.94 -14.87
C ARG A 67 4.80 3.10 -14.71
N ASP A 68 4.18 2.71 -15.84
CA ASP A 68 2.96 1.89 -15.85
C ASP A 68 3.25 0.38 -15.68
N ARG A 69 4.53 0.01 -15.63
CA ARG A 69 4.94 -1.39 -15.44
C ARG A 69 5.17 -1.68 -13.95
N PRO A 70 4.41 -2.60 -13.32
CA PRO A 70 4.47 -2.85 -11.87
C PRO A 70 5.84 -3.34 -11.37
N ARG A 71 6.64 -3.96 -12.25
CA ARG A 71 7.99 -4.43 -11.91
C ARG A 71 9.10 -3.41 -12.14
N ALA A 72 8.81 -2.28 -12.79
CA ALA A 72 9.83 -1.29 -13.15
C ALA A 72 10.53 -0.66 -11.93
N PRO A 73 9.84 -0.26 -10.82
CA PRO A 73 10.52 0.29 -9.66
C PRO A 73 11.50 -0.69 -9.00
N LEU A 74 11.11 -1.97 -8.89
CA LEU A 74 11.99 -3.01 -8.34
C LEU A 74 13.21 -3.25 -9.24
N ALA A 75 13.02 -3.35 -10.56
CA ALA A 75 14.10 -3.54 -11.50
C ALA A 75 15.08 -2.36 -11.48
N ALA A 76 14.58 -1.13 -11.43
CA ALA A 76 15.39 0.07 -11.29
C ALA A 76 16.19 0.08 -9.98
N LEU A 77 15.58 -0.31 -8.87
CA LEU A 77 16.25 -0.39 -7.58
C LEU A 77 17.40 -1.43 -7.59
N VAL A 78 17.15 -2.61 -8.15
CA VAL A 78 18.18 -3.67 -8.29
C VAL A 78 19.34 -3.20 -9.18
N ALA A 79 19.05 -2.54 -10.30
CA ALA A 79 20.08 -1.97 -11.16
C ALA A 79 20.89 -0.86 -10.46
N ALA A 80 20.23 0.02 -9.70
CA ALA A 80 20.88 1.07 -8.91
C ALA A 80 21.82 0.48 -7.83
N ILE A 81 21.41 -0.62 -7.16
CA ILE A 81 22.26 -1.33 -6.20
C ILE A 81 23.54 -1.85 -6.91
N GLY A 82 23.42 -2.42 -8.12
CA GLY A 82 24.57 -2.86 -8.91
C GLY A 82 25.51 -1.70 -9.26
N ILE A 83 24.98 -0.58 -9.76
CA ILE A 83 25.75 0.63 -10.05
C ILE A 83 26.44 1.14 -8.79
N GLY A 84 25.73 1.24 -7.66
CA GLY A 84 26.28 1.64 -6.37
C GLY A 84 27.44 0.73 -5.91
N GLY A 85 27.31 -0.58 -6.11
CA GLY A 85 28.37 -1.55 -5.82
C GLY A 85 29.65 -1.27 -6.65
N VAL A 86 29.50 -1.01 -7.95
CA VAL A 86 30.65 -0.64 -8.83
C VAL A 86 31.31 0.65 -8.35
N LEU A 87 30.51 1.66 -7.97
CA LEU A 87 31.04 2.93 -7.46
C LEU A 87 31.81 2.73 -6.14
N VAL A 88 31.30 1.91 -5.20
CA VAL A 88 32.01 1.58 -3.95
C VAL A 88 33.31 0.84 -4.24
N ALA A 89 33.28 -0.15 -5.13
CA ALA A 89 34.48 -0.93 -5.52
C ALA A 89 35.54 -0.05 -6.18
N SER A 90 35.18 1.05 -6.83
CA SER A 90 36.09 1.99 -7.48
C SER A 90 36.70 3.04 -6.54
N CYS A 91 36.26 3.11 -5.28
CA CYS A 91 36.76 4.06 -4.29
C CYS A 91 38.20 3.74 -3.88
N GLN A 92 39.05 4.77 -3.84
CA GLN A 92 40.46 4.66 -3.50
C GLN A 92 40.80 5.08 -2.07
N THR A 93 39.80 5.54 -1.31
CA THR A 93 39.96 6.03 0.07
C THR A 93 38.87 5.47 0.97
N LEU A 94 39.15 5.25 2.27
CA LEU A 94 38.17 4.80 3.21
C LEU A 94 36.97 5.75 3.33
N ALA A 95 37.24 7.06 3.32
CA ALA A 95 36.17 8.07 3.34
C ALA A 95 35.27 7.94 2.09
N GLY A 96 35.86 7.71 0.89
CA GLY A 96 35.11 7.44 -0.33
C GLY A 96 34.23 6.19 -0.23
N VAL A 97 34.79 5.08 0.29
CA VAL A 97 34.02 3.84 0.53
C VAL A 97 32.83 4.09 1.43
N VAL A 98 33.03 4.75 2.58
CA VAL A 98 31.97 5.00 3.57
C VAL A 98 30.88 5.92 2.96
N THR A 99 31.27 7.05 2.37
CA THR A 99 30.30 8.02 1.83
C THR A 99 29.49 7.46 0.67
N THR A 100 30.14 6.70 -0.24
CA THR A 100 29.45 6.07 -1.37
C THR A 100 28.52 4.95 -0.92
N SER A 101 28.92 4.19 0.11
CA SER A 101 28.09 3.13 0.67
C SER A 101 26.78 3.63 1.29
N LEU A 102 26.71 4.91 1.72
CA LEU A 102 25.43 5.50 2.16
C LEU A 102 24.38 5.51 1.06
N GLY A 103 24.77 5.59 -0.22
CA GLY A 103 23.83 5.45 -1.35
C GLY A 103 23.18 4.07 -1.38
N LEU A 104 23.92 3.00 -1.05
CA LEU A 104 23.38 1.64 -0.94
C LEU A 104 22.45 1.50 0.27
N VAL A 105 22.77 2.17 1.38
CA VAL A 105 21.89 2.23 2.56
C VAL A 105 20.55 2.87 2.20
N VAL A 106 20.56 3.99 1.47
CA VAL A 106 19.35 4.66 0.97
C VAL A 106 18.56 3.77 0.02
N ALA A 107 19.23 3.02 -0.86
CA ALA A 107 18.57 2.03 -1.72
C ALA A 107 17.85 0.94 -0.92
N GLY A 108 18.46 0.47 0.18
CA GLY A 108 17.83 -0.46 1.12
C GLY A 108 16.56 0.11 1.76
N GLN A 109 16.56 1.41 2.10
CA GLN A 109 15.38 2.08 2.65
C GLN A 109 14.29 2.30 1.60
N ALA A 110 14.65 2.62 0.35
CA ALA A 110 13.70 2.72 -0.75
C ALA A 110 12.91 1.42 -0.98
N ALA A 111 13.50 0.27 -0.68
CA ALA A 111 12.81 -1.01 -0.72
C ALA A 111 11.59 -1.07 0.23
N ALA A 112 11.64 -0.39 1.38
CA ALA A 112 10.51 -0.34 2.32
C ALA A 112 9.26 0.31 1.71
N LEU A 113 9.43 1.21 0.74
CA LEU A 113 8.33 1.87 0.01
C LEU A 113 7.62 0.92 -0.96
N LEU A 114 8.25 -0.18 -1.38
CA LEU A 114 7.65 -1.21 -2.25
C LEU A 114 6.59 -2.05 -1.54
N GLY A 115 6.51 -1.98 -0.23
CA GLY A 115 5.38 -2.46 0.59
C GLY A 115 5.34 -3.97 0.88
N GLU A 116 5.96 -4.82 0.07
CA GLU A 116 5.92 -6.28 0.23
C GLU A 116 7.05 -6.79 1.13
N PRO A 117 6.76 -7.39 2.32
CA PRO A 117 7.81 -7.80 3.27
C PRO A 117 8.83 -8.79 2.70
N ARG A 118 8.40 -9.67 1.79
CA ARG A 118 9.30 -10.63 1.12
C ARG A 118 10.27 -9.93 0.18
N THR A 119 9.78 -8.96 -0.59
CA THR A 119 10.58 -8.13 -1.50
C THR A 119 11.58 -7.28 -0.74
N VAL A 120 11.14 -6.62 0.34
CA VAL A 120 12.02 -5.83 1.21
C VAL A 120 13.17 -6.68 1.73
N ARG A 121 12.90 -7.86 2.30
CA ARG A 121 13.96 -8.75 2.82
C ARG A 121 14.96 -9.18 1.74
N ARG A 122 14.49 -9.49 0.51
CA ARG A 122 15.37 -9.89 -0.61
C ARG A 122 16.28 -8.73 -1.04
N VAL A 123 15.71 -7.52 -1.15
CA VAL A 123 16.48 -6.32 -1.51
C VAL A 123 17.50 -5.98 -0.43
N LEU A 124 17.14 -6.04 0.86
CA LEU A 124 18.08 -5.84 1.96
C LEU A 124 19.23 -6.84 1.93
N GLY A 125 18.93 -8.13 1.73
CA GLY A 125 19.95 -9.15 1.56
C GLY A 125 20.89 -8.85 0.39
N LEU A 126 20.34 -8.42 -0.76
CA LEU A 126 21.12 -8.01 -1.93
C LEU A 126 22.04 -6.82 -1.61
N VAL A 127 21.53 -5.78 -0.94
CA VAL A 127 22.32 -4.60 -0.53
C VAL A 127 23.49 -5.02 0.35
N VAL A 128 23.25 -5.84 1.38
CA VAL A 128 24.30 -6.29 2.32
C VAL A 128 25.38 -7.10 1.59
N VAL A 129 24.99 -8.00 0.69
CA VAL A 129 25.91 -8.81 -0.11
C VAL A 129 26.71 -7.94 -1.08
N VAL A 130 26.04 -7.08 -1.86
CA VAL A 130 26.70 -6.18 -2.81
C VAL A 130 27.67 -5.23 -2.11
N LEU A 131 27.29 -4.69 -0.96
CA LEU A 131 28.15 -3.84 -0.14
C LEU A 131 29.42 -4.59 0.29
N GLY A 132 29.30 -5.83 0.79
CA GLY A 132 30.43 -6.65 1.20
C GLY A 132 31.37 -6.96 0.02
N LEU A 133 30.81 -7.41 -1.11
CA LEU A 133 31.58 -7.71 -2.32
C LEU A 133 32.28 -6.48 -2.91
N ALA A 134 31.60 -5.34 -2.91
CA ALA A 134 32.16 -4.08 -3.41
C ALA A 134 33.32 -3.58 -2.52
N MET A 135 33.21 -3.71 -1.20
CA MET A 135 34.28 -3.37 -0.27
C MET A 135 35.47 -4.32 -0.38
N LEU A 136 35.24 -5.61 -0.65
CA LEU A 136 36.31 -6.58 -0.91
C LEU A 136 37.03 -6.32 -2.23
N ALA A 137 36.31 -5.84 -3.25
CA ALA A 137 36.86 -5.51 -4.57
C ALA A 137 37.57 -4.14 -4.60
N SER A 138 37.35 -3.27 -3.61
CA SER A 138 37.98 -1.97 -3.48
C SER A 138 39.49 -2.15 -3.14
N PRO A 139 40.36 -1.27 -3.67
CA PRO A 139 41.78 -1.26 -3.28
C PRO A 139 42.01 -0.81 -1.83
N VAL A 140 41.00 -0.30 -1.16
CA VAL A 140 41.03 0.05 0.26
C VAL A 140 40.94 -1.23 1.09
N PRO A 141 41.79 -1.42 2.14
CA PRO A 141 41.72 -2.60 2.98
C PRO A 141 40.32 -2.82 3.56
N PHE A 142 39.82 -4.05 3.42
CA PHE A 142 38.51 -4.41 3.93
C PHE A 142 38.44 -4.28 5.46
N ALA A 143 37.52 -3.46 5.94
CA ALA A 143 37.26 -3.26 7.37
C ALA A 143 35.93 -3.93 7.74
N LEU A 144 36.00 -5.10 8.40
CA LEU A 144 34.82 -5.85 8.85
C LEU A 144 33.89 -5.00 9.71
N THR A 145 34.46 -4.17 10.60
CA THR A 145 33.67 -3.27 11.46
C THR A 145 32.88 -2.27 10.67
N THR A 146 33.48 -1.65 9.64
CA THR A 146 32.78 -0.70 8.74
C THR A 146 31.63 -1.39 7.98
N TRP A 147 31.89 -2.58 7.43
CA TRP A 147 30.84 -3.36 6.77
C TRP A 147 29.70 -3.73 7.72
N LEU A 148 30.01 -4.23 8.93
CA LEU A 148 29.00 -4.57 9.94
C LEU A 148 28.15 -3.37 10.35
N VAL A 149 28.77 -2.20 10.56
CA VAL A 149 28.04 -0.97 10.91
C VAL A 149 27.10 -0.57 9.78
N LEU A 150 27.56 -0.55 8.53
CA LEU A 150 26.72 -0.18 7.38
C LEU A 150 25.62 -1.21 7.12
N ALA A 151 25.90 -2.50 7.22
CA ALA A 151 24.92 -3.57 7.08
C ALA A 151 23.84 -3.48 8.18
N LEU A 152 24.27 -3.35 9.45
CA LEU A 152 23.36 -3.20 10.59
C LEU A 152 22.50 -1.92 10.44
N THR A 153 23.11 -0.80 10.09
CA THR A 153 22.38 0.46 9.84
C THR A 153 21.33 0.28 8.74
N THR A 154 21.68 -0.39 7.64
CA THR A 154 20.74 -0.67 6.55
C THR A 154 19.53 -1.47 7.04
N VAL A 155 19.77 -2.54 7.77
CA VAL A 155 18.70 -3.43 8.28
C VAL A 155 17.82 -2.73 9.31
N VAL A 156 18.44 -2.09 10.31
CA VAL A 156 17.72 -1.42 11.41
C VAL A 156 16.90 -0.25 10.90
N MET A 157 17.50 0.61 10.07
CA MET A 157 16.79 1.78 9.53
C MET A 157 15.66 1.38 8.58
N SER A 158 15.87 0.36 7.72
CA SER A 158 14.79 -0.15 6.86
C SER A 158 13.68 -0.81 7.68
N GLY A 159 14.02 -1.52 8.75
CA GLY A 159 13.06 -2.06 9.70
C GLY A 159 12.24 -0.97 10.38
N LEU A 160 12.90 0.10 10.84
CA LEU A 160 12.25 1.25 11.47
C LEU A 160 11.32 1.96 10.48
N VAL A 161 11.78 2.25 9.25
CA VAL A 161 10.95 2.87 8.20
C VAL A 161 9.72 2.00 7.90
N THR A 162 9.91 0.69 7.73
CA THR A 162 8.79 -0.24 7.50
C THR A 162 7.79 -0.22 8.66
N TYR A 163 8.29 -0.25 9.91
CA TYR A 163 7.46 -0.17 11.11
C TYR A 163 6.66 1.13 11.19
N LEU A 164 7.32 2.28 10.95
CA LEU A 164 6.65 3.59 10.95
C LEU A 164 5.59 3.69 9.87
N LEU A 165 5.89 3.22 8.64
CA LEU A 165 4.90 3.21 7.55
C LEU A 165 3.70 2.31 7.88
N GLN A 166 3.92 1.15 8.52
CA GLN A 166 2.82 0.30 8.98
C GLN A 166 1.99 0.99 10.06
N ARG A 167 2.63 1.68 11.02
CA ARG A 167 1.91 2.45 12.05
C ARG A 167 1.10 3.59 11.46
N LEU A 168 1.65 4.34 10.49
CA LEU A 168 0.92 5.39 9.79
C LEU A 168 -0.29 4.84 9.02
N ARG A 169 -0.17 3.66 8.40
CA ARG A 169 -1.29 3.00 7.73
C ARG A 169 -2.40 2.57 8.71
N LEU A 170 -2.01 2.12 9.92
CA LEU A 170 -2.99 1.79 10.97
C LEU A 170 -3.71 3.03 11.53
N LEU A 171 -3.10 4.21 11.41
CA LEU A 171 -3.72 5.48 11.79
C LEU A 171 -4.61 6.07 10.67
N ALA A 172 -4.56 5.49 9.46
CA ALA A 172 -5.46 5.90 8.40
C ALA A 172 -6.91 5.57 8.79
N THR A 173 -7.78 6.55 8.80
CA THR A 173 -9.19 6.39 9.18
C THR A 173 -10.07 5.95 8.02
N THR A 174 -9.60 6.13 6.78
CA THR A 174 -10.33 5.80 5.55
C THR A 174 -9.54 4.87 4.65
N ASP A 175 -10.23 3.93 4.01
CA ASP A 175 -9.67 3.09 2.96
C ASP A 175 -9.36 3.92 1.72
N ASP A 176 -8.11 3.85 1.27
CA ASP A 176 -7.63 4.69 0.15
C ASP A 176 -8.34 4.40 -1.17
N LEU A 177 -8.89 3.20 -1.38
CA LEU A 177 -9.55 2.82 -2.61
C LEU A 177 -10.99 3.35 -2.64
N THR A 178 -11.76 3.01 -1.63
CA THR A 178 -13.21 3.22 -1.62
C THR A 178 -13.63 4.47 -0.84
N GLY A 179 -12.73 5.03 -0.01
CA GLY A 179 -13.03 6.11 0.93
C GLY A 179 -13.94 5.69 2.08
N ALA A 180 -14.34 4.41 2.19
CA ALA A 180 -14.99 3.87 3.37
C ALA A 180 -14.05 3.94 4.58
N LEU A 181 -14.56 3.82 5.79
CA LEU A 181 -13.69 3.72 6.98
C LEU A 181 -12.83 2.44 6.88
N THR A 182 -11.59 2.52 7.37
CA THR A 182 -10.82 1.28 7.61
C THR A 182 -11.48 0.48 8.71
N ARG A 183 -11.21 -0.84 8.78
CA ARG A 183 -11.77 -1.72 9.83
C ARG A 183 -11.58 -1.13 11.22
N ALA A 184 -10.37 -0.69 11.56
CA ALA A 184 -10.08 -0.14 12.88
C ALA A 184 -10.88 1.14 13.18
N ALA A 185 -10.96 2.05 12.21
CA ALA A 185 -11.73 3.29 12.36
C ALA A 185 -13.24 3.03 12.38
N PHE A 186 -13.71 2.01 11.65
CA PHE A 186 -15.10 1.58 11.68
C PHE A 186 -15.47 1.01 13.05
N ASP A 187 -14.68 0.07 13.59
CA ASP A 187 -14.93 -0.56 14.88
C ASP A 187 -15.00 0.49 16.01
N GLU A 188 -14.06 1.46 16.01
CA GLU A 188 -14.04 2.54 17.00
C GLU A 188 -15.27 3.46 16.90
N ARG A 189 -15.60 3.92 15.68
CA ARG A 189 -16.72 4.85 15.48
C ARG A 189 -18.07 4.15 15.63
N ALA A 190 -18.20 2.90 15.19
CA ALA A 190 -19.40 2.09 15.34
C ALA A 190 -19.75 1.90 16.81
N ALA A 191 -18.75 1.63 17.67
CA ALA A 191 -18.97 1.53 19.11
C ALA A 191 -19.56 2.82 19.70
N LEU A 192 -19.07 4.00 19.25
CA LEU A 192 -19.60 5.29 19.70
C LEU A 192 -21.04 5.52 19.23
N VAL A 193 -21.35 5.17 17.95
CA VAL A 193 -22.69 5.35 17.38
C VAL A 193 -23.69 4.44 18.07
N LEU A 194 -23.36 3.15 18.30
CA LEU A 194 -24.23 2.19 18.99
C LEU A 194 -24.48 2.63 20.46
N HIS A 195 -23.44 3.04 21.16
CA HIS A 195 -23.55 3.56 22.51
C HIS A 195 -24.46 4.80 22.59
N ASP A 196 -24.30 5.76 21.66
CA ASP A 196 -25.14 6.96 21.63
C ASP A 196 -26.60 6.64 21.27
N ALA A 197 -26.84 5.71 20.34
CA ALA A 197 -28.16 5.22 20.00
C ALA A 197 -28.85 4.58 21.21
N ALA A 198 -28.16 3.68 21.93
CA ALA A 198 -28.66 3.02 23.14
C ALA A 198 -29.00 4.05 24.22
N ARG A 199 -28.13 5.01 24.48
CA ARG A 199 -28.38 6.08 25.48
C ARG A 199 -29.59 6.95 25.16
N ARG A 200 -29.89 7.15 23.89
CA ARG A 200 -31.04 7.95 23.42
C ARG A 200 -32.30 7.10 23.22
N GLY A 201 -32.25 5.82 23.48
CA GLY A 201 -33.36 4.89 23.23
C GLY A 201 -33.75 4.79 21.76
N ARG A 202 -32.80 5.04 20.84
CA ARG A 202 -32.99 4.91 19.40
C ARG A 202 -32.51 3.51 18.95
N PRO A 203 -33.25 2.84 18.03
CA PRO A 203 -32.75 1.60 17.45
C PRO A 203 -31.46 1.84 16.64
N ALA A 204 -30.65 0.82 16.49
CA ALA A 204 -29.54 0.81 15.56
C ALA A 204 -29.41 -0.59 14.94
N ALA A 205 -28.94 -0.66 13.71
CA ALA A 205 -28.72 -1.93 13.03
C ALA A 205 -27.33 -1.96 12.38
N VAL A 206 -26.80 -3.18 12.27
CA VAL A 206 -25.52 -3.46 11.60
C VAL A 206 -25.80 -4.32 10.39
N VAL A 207 -25.15 -4.00 9.26
CA VAL A 207 -25.25 -4.75 8.01
C VAL A 207 -23.85 -5.17 7.59
N CYS A 208 -23.66 -6.47 7.33
CA CYS A 208 -22.49 -7.00 6.66
C CYS A 208 -22.80 -7.19 5.17
N LEU A 209 -21.89 -6.77 4.31
CA LEU A 209 -22.00 -6.82 2.86
C LEU A 209 -20.78 -7.54 2.30
N ASP A 210 -20.98 -8.36 1.28
CA ASP A 210 -19.89 -9.10 0.62
C ASP A 210 -20.20 -9.20 -0.89
N VAL A 211 -19.24 -8.83 -1.72
CA VAL A 211 -19.42 -8.79 -3.18
C VAL A 211 -19.36 -10.19 -3.75
N ASP A 212 -20.45 -10.62 -4.38
CA ASP A 212 -20.57 -11.97 -4.93
C ASP A 212 -19.57 -12.18 -6.08
N ASP A 213 -18.87 -13.32 -6.06
CA ASP A 213 -17.92 -13.74 -7.11
C ASP A 213 -16.84 -12.70 -7.46
N PHE A 214 -16.47 -11.83 -6.52
CA PHE A 214 -15.48 -10.77 -6.75
C PHE A 214 -14.12 -11.27 -7.26
N LYS A 215 -13.72 -12.47 -6.82
CA LYS A 215 -12.52 -13.13 -7.34
C LYS A 215 -12.61 -13.40 -8.83
N VAL A 216 -13.78 -13.83 -9.34
CA VAL A 216 -13.99 -14.07 -10.77
C VAL A 216 -13.86 -12.76 -11.57
N VAL A 217 -14.36 -11.64 -11.03
CA VAL A 217 -14.18 -10.32 -11.63
C VAL A 217 -12.70 -10.00 -11.77
N ASN A 218 -11.92 -10.16 -10.70
CA ASN A 218 -10.48 -9.90 -10.70
C ASN A 218 -9.71 -10.82 -11.68
N ASP A 219 -10.05 -12.10 -11.69
CA ASP A 219 -9.38 -13.11 -12.54
C ASP A 219 -9.70 -12.89 -14.04
N THR A 220 -10.90 -12.36 -14.35
CA THR A 220 -11.37 -12.16 -15.74
C THR A 220 -11.01 -10.79 -16.29
N LEU A 221 -11.22 -9.72 -15.52
CA LEU A 221 -11.09 -8.33 -15.96
C LEU A 221 -9.85 -7.62 -15.40
N GLY A 222 -9.14 -8.28 -14.48
CA GLY A 222 -7.97 -7.74 -13.81
C GLY A 222 -8.32 -6.91 -12.56
N HIS A 223 -7.35 -6.75 -11.65
CA HIS A 223 -7.53 -6.06 -10.37
C HIS A 223 -7.98 -4.61 -10.50
N ALA A 224 -7.54 -3.89 -11.54
CA ALA A 224 -7.95 -2.50 -11.76
C ALA A 224 -9.46 -2.37 -12.02
N ALA A 225 -10.05 -3.31 -12.78
CA ALA A 225 -11.50 -3.36 -13.00
C ALA A 225 -12.25 -3.73 -11.72
N GLY A 226 -11.71 -4.67 -10.93
CA GLY A 226 -12.26 -5.01 -9.61
C GLY A 226 -12.25 -3.81 -8.65
N ASP A 227 -11.18 -3.04 -8.63
CA ASP A 227 -11.07 -1.82 -7.83
C ASP A 227 -12.15 -0.77 -8.22
N GLU A 228 -12.38 -0.57 -9.52
CA GLU A 228 -13.44 0.32 -10.00
C GLU A 228 -14.85 -0.15 -9.60
N VAL A 229 -15.08 -1.47 -9.63
CA VAL A 229 -16.33 -2.08 -9.16
C VAL A 229 -16.56 -1.76 -7.68
N LEU A 230 -15.55 -1.99 -6.82
CA LEU A 230 -15.68 -1.69 -5.38
C LEU A 230 -16.00 -0.21 -5.12
N VAL A 231 -15.37 0.70 -5.86
CA VAL A 231 -15.64 2.15 -5.74
C VAL A 231 -17.10 2.45 -6.08
N ARG A 232 -17.61 1.92 -7.24
CA ARG A 232 -18.99 2.15 -7.65
C ARG A 232 -20.01 1.58 -6.66
N LEU A 233 -19.79 0.37 -6.15
CA LEU A 233 -20.67 -0.25 -5.15
C LEU A 233 -20.75 0.60 -3.88
N VAL A 234 -19.57 1.01 -3.35
CA VAL A 234 -19.53 1.85 -2.14
C VAL A 234 -20.19 3.20 -2.35
N ASP A 235 -20.02 3.83 -3.52
CA ASP A 235 -20.70 5.09 -3.84
C ASP A 235 -22.24 4.91 -3.89
N GLY A 236 -22.71 3.78 -4.44
CA GLY A 236 -24.13 3.41 -4.46
C GLY A 236 -24.71 3.18 -3.06
N TRP A 237 -23.98 2.47 -2.20
CA TRP A 237 -24.37 2.24 -0.81
C TRP A 237 -24.37 3.55 0.00
N ARG A 238 -23.33 4.36 -0.16
CA ARG A 238 -23.17 5.64 0.57
C ARG A 238 -24.28 6.64 0.23
N ALA A 239 -24.80 6.64 -1.00
CA ALA A 239 -25.89 7.53 -1.41
C ALA A 239 -27.20 7.35 -0.61
N GLY A 240 -27.34 6.23 0.12
CA GLY A 240 -28.49 5.94 1.00
C GLY A 240 -28.22 6.11 2.49
N LEU A 241 -27.01 6.53 2.89
CA LEU A 241 -26.63 6.74 4.27
C LEU A 241 -26.98 8.16 4.74
N ALA A 242 -27.40 8.26 6.00
CA ALA A 242 -27.54 9.53 6.70
C ALA A 242 -26.18 9.97 7.30
N ASP A 243 -26.12 11.19 7.81
CA ASP A 243 -24.87 11.77 8.36
C ASP A 243 -24.32 10.97 9.56
N ASP A 244 -25.21 10.36 10.37
CA ASP A 244 -24.85 9.54 11.53
C ASP A 244 -24.55 8.08 11.17
N ASP A 245 -24.81 7.64 9.92
CA ASP A 245 -24.56 6.28 9.47
C ASP A 245 -23.07 6.10 9.12
N LEU A 246 -22.57 4.89 9.25
CA LEU A 246 -21.19 4.56 8.96
C LEU A 246 -21.08 3.46 7.91
N ILE A 247 -20.07 3.54 7.06
CA ILE A 247 -19.63 2.44 6.18
C ILE A 247 -18.13 2.22 6.32
N GLY A 248 -17.74 0.96 6.53
CA GLY A 248 -16.34 0.53 6.62
C GLY A 248 -16.04 -0.64 5.72
N ARG A 249 -14.79 -0.70 5.24
CA ARG A 249 -14.23 -1.84 4.53
C ARG A 249 -13.52 -2.73 5.55
N VAL A 250 -14.09 -3.91 5.81
CA VAL A 250 -13.62 -4.84 6.84
C VAL A 250 -12.77 -5.99 6.29
N GLY A 251 -12.83 -6.20 4.98
CA GLY A 251 -12.05 -7.19 4.23
C GLY A 251 -11.69 -6.71 2.83
N GLY A 252 -11.30 -7.61 1.95
CA GLY A 252 -10.98 -7.30 0.55
C GLY A 252 -12.20 -6.80 -0.23
N ASP A 253 -13.27 -7.56 -0.18
CA ASP A 253 -14.58 -7.39 -0.81
C ASP A 253 -15.72 -7.35 0.23
N GLU A 254 -15.37 -7.30 1.51
CA GLU A 254 -16.28 -7.28 2.65
C GLU A 254 -16.42 -5.87 3.21
N PHE A 255 -17.65 -5.46 3.47
CA PHE A 255 -18.00 -4.17 4.04
C PHE A 255 -18.96 -4.31 5.21
N ALA A 256 -18.93 -3.36 6.12
CA ALA A 256 -19.87 -3.26 7.23
C ALA A 256 -20.50 -1.87 7.26
N VAL A 257 -21.77 -1.81 7.64
CA VAL A 257 -22.54 -0.56 7.75
C VAL A 257 -23.19 -0.52 9.13
N VAL A 258 -23.20 0.63 9.77
CA VAL A 258 -24.02 0.93 10.95
C VAL A 258 -25.07 1.93 10.54
N LEU A 259 -26.33 1.63 10.80
CA LEU A 259 -27.48 2.48 10.53
C LEU A 259 -28.07 2.98 11.84
N ALA A 260 -27.81 4.25 12.16
CA ALA A 260 -28.26 4.89 13.38
C ALA A 260 -29.74 5.29 13.27
N GLY A 261 -30.55 4.95 14.30
CA GLY A 261 -31.97 5.26 14.31
C GLY A 261 -32.84 4.35 13.44
N ARG A 262 -32.29 3.25 12.91
CA ARG A 262 -33.00 2.22 12.14
C ARG A 262 -32.91 0.88 12.86
N ASP A 263 -34.04 0.17 12.92
CA ASP A 263 -34.10 -1.22 13.36
C ASP A 263 -33.71 -2.19 12.21
N ALA A 264 -33.79 -3.49 12.45
CA ALA A 264 -33.48 -4.50 11.45
C ALA A 264 -34.37 -4.38 10.21
N ALA A 265 -35.62 -4.01 10.33
CA ALA A 265 -36.53 -3.81 9.20
C ALA A 265 -36.13 -2.60 8.38
N GLY A 266 -35.84 -1.46 9.03
CA GLY A 266 -35.32 -0.27 8.36
C GLY A 266 -33.95 -0.47 7.70
N ALA A 267 -33.15 -1.41 8.21
CA ALA A 267 -31.90 -1.81 7.58
C ALA A 267 -32.14 -2.65 6.31
N GLU A 268 -33.09 -3.58 6.31
CA GLU A 268 -33.49 -4.32 5.10
C GLU A 268 -34.07 -3.39 4.03
N ASP A 269 -34.85 -2.36 4.43
CA ASP A 269 -35.34 -1.33 3.51
C ASP A 269 -34.17 -0.57 2.87
N TRP A 270 -33.16 -0.19 3.64
CA TRP A 270 -31.95 0.45 3.13
C TRP A 270 -31.22 -0.45 2.13
N VAL A 271 -31.04 -1.74 2.47
CA VAL A 271 -30.42 -2.72 1.57
C VAL A 271 -31.18 -2.83 0.25
N THR A 272 -32.52 -2.91 0.32
CA THR A 272 -33.39 -2.97 -0.86
C THR A 272 -33.23 -1.71 -1.72
N ALA A 273 -33.23 -0.53 -1.10
CA ALA A 273 -33.03 0.73 -1.79
C ALA A 273 -31.61 0.85 -2.39
N ALA A 274 -30.60 0.30 -1.74
CA ALA A 274 -29.24 0.23 -2.28
C ALA A 274 -29.17 -0.70 -3.51
N GLY A 275 -29.90 -1.82 -3.50
CA GLY A 275 -30.05 -2.73 -4.63
C GLY A 275 -30.67 -2.06 -5.87
N LEU A 276 -31.60 -1.12 -5.69
CA LEU A 276 -32.18 -0.34 -6.81
C LEU A 276 -31.18 0.63 -7.47
N ARG A 277 -30.09 0.95 -6.80
CA ARG A 277 -28.99 1.78 -7.33
C ARG A 277 -27.88 0.96 -7.98
N HIS A 278 -28.04 -0.37 -8.00
CA HIS A 278 -27.06 -1.27 -8.61
C HIS A 278 -26.92 -0.99 -10.11
N VAL A 279 -25.68 -0.90 -10.58
CA VAL A 279 -25.38 -0.66 -11.99
C VAL A 279 -25.42 -1.98 -12.75
N ALA A 280 -26.15 -2.03 -13.84
CA ALA A 280 -26.21 -3.23 -14.69
C ALA A 280 -24.82 -3.61 -15.19
N GLY A 281 -24.44 -4.87 -14.99
CA GLY A 281 -23.12 -5.41 -15.34
C GLY A 281 -22.09 -5.45 -14.22
N ASP A 282 -22.36 -4.77 -13.09
CA ASP A 282 -21.54 -4.97 -11.88
C ASP A 282 -21.94 -6.29 -11.18
N PRO A 283 -21.03 -6.94 -10.41
CA PRO A 283 -21.35 -8.12 -9.62
C PRO A 283 -22.40 -7.77 -8.57
N THR A 284 -23.29 -8.72 -8.27
CA THR A 284 -24.21 -8.62 -7.14
C THR A 284 -23.45 -8.69 -5.81
N TRP A 285 -24.18 -8.44 -4.73
CA TRP A 285 -23.62 -8.53 -3.39
C TRP A 285 -24.64 -9.21 -2.46
N SER A 286 -24.12 -9.96 -1.51
CA SER A 286 -24.86 -10.61 -0.45
C SER A 286 -24.81 -9.76 0.81
N HIS A 287 -25.82 -9.88 1.67
CA HIS A 287 -25.89 -9.12 2.92
C HIS A 287 -26.46 -9.93 4.07
N GLY A 288 -26.11 -9.51 5.27
CA GLY A 288 -26.74 -9.95 6.50
C GLY A 288 -27.01 -8.76 7.40
N VAL A 289 -28.15 -8.77 8.07
CA VAL A 289 -28.61 -7.70 8.94
C VAL A 289 -28.75 -8.22 10.36
N ALA A 290 -28.32 -7.44 11.34
CA ALA A 290 -28.59 -7.65 12.75
C ALA A 290 -28.97 -6.33 13.42
N GLN A 291 -30.00 -6.34 14.27
CA GLN A 291 -30.28 -5.22 15.14
C GLN A 291 -29.27 -5.21 16.28
N ALA A 292 -28.77 -4.04 16.65
CA ALA A 292 -27.95 -3.88 17.84
C ALA A 292 -28.80 -3.87 19.10
N ASP A 293 -28.40 -4.65 20.09
CA ASP A 293 -29.17 -4.84 21.35
C ASP A 293 -28.56 -3.97 22.46
N GLY A 294 -29.17 -2.80 22.68
CA GLY A 294 -28.72 -1.89 23.74
C GLY A 294 -27.29 -1.45 23.59
N ASP A 295 -26.50 -1.51 24.67
CA ASP A 295 -25.09 -1.13 24.73
C ASP A 295 -24.15 -2.35 24.53
N GLU A 296 -24.48 -3.23 23.59
CA GLU A 296 -23.64 -4.38 23.29
C GLU A 296 -22.36 -3.98 22.55
N PRO A 297 -21.28 -4.78 22.67
CA PRO A 297 -20.08 -4.58 21.84
C PRO A 297 -20.40 -4.72 20.35
N VAL A 298 -19.88 -3.80 19.54
CA VAL A 298 -20.10 -3.79 18.07
C VAL A 298 -19.74 -5.12 17.41
N ARG A 299 -18.72 -5.82 17.92
CA ARG A 299 -18.30 -7.14 17.43
C ARG A 299 -19.41 -8.20 17.52
N ASP A 300 -20.28 -8.11 18.53
CA ASP A 300 -21.31 -9.11 18.77
C ASP A 300 -22.48 -8.89 17.80
N ALA A 301 -22.84 -7.62 17.52
CA ALA A 301 -23.79 -7.26 16.46
C ALA A 301 -23.25 -7.64 15.06
N LEU A 302 -21.96 -7.36 14.80
CA LEU A 302 -21.31 -7.77 13.55
C LEU A 302 -21.30 -9.29 13.36
N ALA A 303 -21.02 -10.06 14.42
CA ALA A 303 -21.04 -11.52 14.34
C ALA A 303 -22.43 -12.06 13.94
N ARG A 304 -23.52 -11.50 14.51
CA ARG A 304 -24.88 -11.89 14.12
C ARG A 304 -25.22 -11.50 12.69
N ALA A 305 -24.76 -10.32 12.24
CA ALA A 305 -24.94 -9.89 10.86
C ALA A 305 -24.17 -10.80 9.89
N ASP A 306 -22.95 -11.21 10.24
CA ASP A 306 -22.13 -12.13 9.45
C ASP A 306 -22.74 -13.53 9.38
N GLU A 307 -23.26 -14.06 10.48
CA GLU A 307 -24.03 -15.32 10.51
C GLU A 307 -25.25 -15.26 9.57
N ALA A 308 -25.97 -14.13 9.58
CA ALA A 308 -27.12 -13.92 8.70
C ALA A 308 -26.68 -13.86 7.22
N LEU A 309 -25.55 -13.20 6.91
CA LEU A 309 -24.94 -13.17 5.58
C LEU A 309 -24.58 -14.58 5.10
N TYR A 310 -23.86 -15.34 5.94
CA TYR A 310 -23.46 -16.70 5.59
C TYR A 310 -24.67 -17.62 5.34
N ALA A 311 -25.72 -17.53 6.16
CA ALA A 311 -26.95 -18.28 5.97
C ALA A 311 -27.68 -17.94 4.66
N ARG A 312 -27.57 -16.70 4.15
CA ARG A 312 -28.10 -16.29 2.84
C ARG A 312 -27.26 -16.82 1.67
N LYS A 313 -25.94 -16.77 1.78
CA LYS A 313 -25.02 -17.34 0.78
C LYS A 313 -25.22 -18.85 0.63
N GLY A 314 -25.33 -19.59 1.73
CA GLY A 314 -25.57 -21.04 1.72
C GLY A 314 -26.88 -21.43 1.02
N ARG A 315 -27.93 -20.62 1.13
CA ARG A 315 -29.23 -20.87 0.46
C ARG A 315 -29.18 -20.61 -1.05
N ARG A 316 -28.35 -19.69 -1.54
CA ARG A 316 -28.16 -19.43 -2.98
C ARG A 316 -27.45 -20.62 -3.66
N VAL A 317 -26.44 -21.19 -3.01
CA VAL A 317 -25.70 -22.35 -3.56
C VAL A 317 -26.56 -23.63 -3.60
N GLY A 318 -27.46 -23.82 -2.64
CA GLY A 318 -28.38 -24.97 -2.57
C GLY A 318 -29.64 -24.89 -3.46
N GLY A 319 -29.92 -23.74 -4.05
CA GLY A 319 -31.09 -23.49 -4.90
C GLY A 319 -30.85 -23.60 -6.42
N SER A 320 -29.63 -23.96 -6.84
CA SER A 320 -29.24 -24.12 -8.24
C SER A 320 -29.03 -25.60 -8.59
N VAL A 321 -30.01 -26.47 -8.25
CA VAL A 321 -30.08 -27.88 -8.69
C VAL A 321 -31.37 -28.10 -9.47
#